data_ab549cfb5c2ad27a3c11bd04610b54d0
#
_entry.id   ab549cfb5c2ad27a3c11bd04610b54d0
#
_cell.length_a   1.000
_cell.length_b   1.000
_cell.length_c   1.000
_cell.angle_alpha   90.00
_cell.angle_beta   90.00
_cell.angle_gamma   90.00
#
_symmetry.space_group_name_H-M   'P 1'
#
loop_
_entity.id
_entity.type
_entity.pdbx_description
1 polymer ?
#
loop_
_entity_poly.entity_id
_entity_poly.type
_entity_poly.pdbx_seq_one_letter_code
_entity_poly.pdbx_strand_id
1 'polypeptide(L)'
;MNALELRDICKRYEDFTLDHVSFSVPMGSIMGLIGENGAGKSTTINLVLGLIGLDSGEIAVLGENGPAVSPKVKAQLGVVLDEAGFPDCMTARQVGKMLRLAYPNWQQKTYDGYLARFGLPPQKPLKDYSRGMKMKLGIAAALSHDAKLLILDEATSGLDPVVRDEMLDMLLEFIQDEQHAVLLSSHITSDL
;
A
#
# COMPACT_ATOMS: atom_id res chain seq x y z
N MET A 1 -10.48 14.16 10.25
CA MET A 1 -10.61 12.72 10.56
C MET A 1 -9.31 12.03 10.12
N ASN A 2 -8.78 11.07 10.89
CA ASN A 2 -7.58 10.35 10.50
C ASN A 2 -7.94 9.07 9.76
N ALA A 3 -7.20 8.75 8.68
CA ALA A 3 -7.28 7.48 7.98
C ALA A 3 -6.59 6.37 8.77
N LEU A 4 -5.50 6.72 9.46
CA LEU A 4 -4.72 5.84 10.30
C LEU A 4 -4.31 6.58 11.57
N GLU A 5 -4.35 5.92 12.71
CA GLU A 5 -3.86 6.45 13.97
C GLU A 5 -3.18 5.33 14.78
N LEU A 6 -1.95 5.56 15.19
CA LEU A 6 -1.17 4.71 16.05
C LEU A 6 -0.89 5.44 17.35
N ARG A 7 -1.08 4.77 18.49
CA ARG A 7 -0.84 5.32 19.82
C ARG A 7 -0.01 4.34 20.64
N ASP A 8 1.20 4.75 21.00
CA ASP A 8 2.15 4.04 21.86
C ASP A 8 2.32 2.56 21.48
N ILE A 9 2.35 2.28 20.16
CA ILE A 9 2.48 0.91 19.70
C ILE A 9 3.88 0.36 20.01
N CYS A 10 3.90 -0.85 20.56
CA CYS A 10 5.13 -1.58 20.84
C CYS A 10 5.09 -2.96 20.20
N LYS A 11 6.25 -3.39 19.69
CA LYS A 11 6.49 -4.75 19.21
C LYS A 11 7.91 -5.18 19.53
N ARG A 12 8.05 -6.29 20.21
CA ARG A 12 9.35 -6.79 20.66
C ARG A 12 9.70 -8.10 19.94
N TYR A 13 10.92 -8.16 19.44
CA TYR A 13 11.60 -9.34 18.93
C TYR A 13 12.90 -9.56 19.71
N GLU A 14 13.61 -10.66 19.47
CA GLU A 14 14.88 -10.96 20.16
C GLU A 14 15.93 -9.85 19.91
N ASP A 15 16.08 -9.41 18.65
CA ASP A 15 17.11 -8.46 18.23
C ASP A 15 16.58 -7.07 17.87
N PHE A 16 15.27 -6.82 18.02
CA PHE A 16 14.65 -5.56 17.61
C PHE A 16 13.43 -5.21 18.48
N THR A 17 13.28 -3.94 18.80
CA THR A 17 12.08 -3.44 19.49
C THR A 17 11.56 -2.20 18.78
N LEU A 18 10.30 -2.25 18.35
CA LEU A 18 9.51 -1.07 18.04
C LEU A 18 8.96 -0.53 19.34
N ASP A 19 9.35 0.69 19.74
CA ASP A 19 9.13 1.21 21.08
C ASP A 19 8.31 2.51 21.05
N HIS A 20 7.11 2.47 21.64
CA HIS A 20 6.19 3.61 21.82
C HIS A 20 5.99 4.49 20.57
N VAL A 21 5.79 3.87 19.40
CA VAL A 21 5.58 4.61 18.14
C VAL A 21 4.17 5.17 18.09
N SER A 22 4.07 6.48 17.87
CA SER A 22 2.79 7.20 17.77
C SER A 22 2.83 8.16 16.59
N PHE A 23 1.86 8.05 15.69
CA PHE A 23 1.61 9.01 14.60
C PHE A 23 0.19 8.87 14.05
N SER A 24 -0.22 9.81 13.21
CA SER A 24 -1.50 9.72 12.50
C SER A 24 -1.37 10.17 11.05
N VAL A 25 -2.17 9.57 10.17
CA VAL A 25 -2.29 9.93 8.76
C VAL A 25 -3.66 10.60 8.59
N PRO A 26 -3.73 11.93 8.40
CA PRO A 26 -4.98 12.60 8.14
C PRO A 26 -5.57 12.19 6.78
N MET A 27 -6.91 12.23 6.66
CA MET A 27 -7.55 12.15 5.35
C MET A 27 -7.10 13.33 4.48
N GLY A 28 -7.04 13.15 3.16
CA GLY A 28 -6.56 14.15 2.20
C GLY A 28 -5.05 14.34 2.20
N SER A 29 -4.26 13.44 2.82
CA SER A 29 -2.81 13.63 2.93
C SER A 29 -2.00 12.43 2.47
N ILE A 30 -0.75 12.70 2.09
CA ILE A 30 0.32 11.70 1.92
C ILE A 30 1.26 11.84 3.12
N MET A 31 1.48 10.75 3.82
CA MET A 31 2.47 10.67 4.90
C MET A 31 3.60 9.72 4.53
N GLY A 32 4.84 10.19 4.68
CA GLY A 32 6.04 9.38 4.54
C GLY A 32 6.51 8.80 5.86
N LEU A 33 6.71 7.49 5.90
CA LEU A 33 7.39 6.78 6.98
C LEU A 33 8.85 6.54 6.57
N ILE A 34 9.74 7.45 6.96
CA ILE A 34 11.14 7.45 6.54
C ILE A 34 12.02 6.83 7.61
N GLY A 35 13.01 6.07 7.19
CA GLY A 35 14.01 5.49 8.08
C GLY A 35 14.93 4.51 7.36
N GLU A 36 16.06 4.20 7.96
CA GLU A 36 17.01 3.21 7.43
C GLU A 36 16.39 1.79 7.37
N ASN A 37 17.07 0.90 6.67
CA ASN A 37 16.69 -0.51 6.68
C ASN A 37 16.82 -1.06 8.11
N GLY A 38 15.80 -1.80 8.56
CA GLY A 38 15.72 -2.27 9.95
C GLY A 38 15.11 -1.29 10.96
N ALA A 39 14.77 -0.04 10.57
CA ALA A 39 14.14 0.94 11.47
C ALA A 39 12.69 0.61 11.91
N GLY A 40 12.11 -0.49 11.43
CA GLY A 40 10.78 -0.94 11.85
C GLY A 40 9.63 -0.49 10.93
N LYS A 41 9.91 0.11 9.76
CA LYS A 41 8.87 0.56 8.81
C LYS A 41 7.91 -0.56 8.42
N SER A 42 8.44 -1.66 7.87
CA SER A 42 7.64 -2.83 7.47
C SER A 42 6.98 -3.52 8.67
N THR A 43 7.62 -3.52 9.85
CA THR A 43 7.01 -4.00 11.09
C THR A 43 5.77 -3.17 11.44
N THR A 44 5.88 -1.84 11.38
CA THR A 44 4.75 -0.91 11.60
C THR A 44 3.62 -1.17 10.61
N ILE A 45 3.93 -1.29 9.32
CA ILE A 45 2.94 -1.60 8.28
C ILE A 45 2.27 -2.96 8.55
N ASN A 46 3.03 -3.99 8.90
CA ASN A 46 2.48 -5.32 9.19
C ASN A 46 1.56 -5.32 10.43
N LEU A 47 1.86 -4.50 11.44
CA LEU A 47 0.97 -4.27 12.59
C LEU A 47 -0.34 -3.59 12.14
N VAL A 48 -0.27 -2.55 11.32
CA VAL A 48 -1.44 -1.85 10.77
C VAL A 48 -2.33 -2.79 9.94
N LEU A 49 -1.73 -3.67 9.14
CA LEU A 49 -2.45 -4.65 8.33
C LEU A 49 -2.98 -5.86 9.15
N GLY A 50 -2.59 -5.97 10.43
CA GLY A 50 -2.93 -7.10 11.27
C GLY A 50 -2.28 -8.42 10.84
N LEU A 51 -1.14 -8.36 10.14
CA LEU A 51 -0.36 -9.52 9.72
C LEU A 51 0.49 -10.09 10.87
N ILE A 52 0.82 -9.24 11.83
CA ILE A 52 1.51 -9.60 13.08
C ILE A 52 0.76 -9.02 14.27
N GLY A 53 0.86 -9.69 15.43
CA GLY A 53 0.20 -9.23 16.67
C GLY A 53 0.95 -8.08 17.31
N LEU A 54 0.20 -7.10 17.83
CA LEU A 54 0.66 -5.99 18.64
C LEU A 54 0.94 -6.47 20.09
N ASP A 55 2.02 -5.99 20.72
CA ASP A 55 2.32 -6.32 22.11
C ASP A 55 1.65 -5.31 23.08
N SER A 56 1.65 -4.01 22.72
CA SER A 56 0.91 -2.97 23.43
C SER A 56 0.64 -1.77 22.56
N GLY A 57 -0.25 -0.87 23.01
CA GLY A 57 -0.69 0.31 22.27
C GLY A 57 -2.01 0.10 21.54
N GLU A 58 -2.39 1.06 20.71
CA GLU A 58 -3.65 1.06 19.97
C GLU A 58 -3.42 1.43 18.51
N ILE A 59 -4.17 0.77 17.61
CA ILE A 59 -4.20 1.09 16.19
C ILE A 59 -5.66 1.31 15.77
N ALA A 60 -5.92 2.42 15.10
CA ALA A 60 -7.19 2.71 14.47
C ALA A 60 -7.00 2.88 12.95
N VAL A 61 -7.76 2.15 12.15
CA VAL A 61 -7.73 2.20 10.68
C VAL A 61 -9.12 2.56 10.17
N LEU A 62 -9.24 3.69 9.45
CA LEU A 62 -10.51 4.23 8.94
C LEU A 62 -11.59 4.34 10.03
N GLY A 63 -11.15 4.72 11.25
CA GLY A 63 -12.03 4.89 12.42
C GLY A 63 -12.39 3.60 13.16
N GLU A 64 -11.91 2.44 12.73
CA GLU A 64 -12.08 1.17 13.43
C GLU A 64 -10.86 0.88 14.30
N ASN A 65 -11.09 0.70 15.60
CA ASN A 65 -10.06 0.36 16.59
C ASN A 65 -9.98 -1.16 16.76
N GLY A 66 -8.78 -1.69 16.90
CA GLY A 66 -8.62 -3.09 17.29
C GLY A 66 -7.32 -3.74 16.82
N PRO A 67 -7.01 -4.93 17.36
CA PRO A 67 -5.80 -5.68 17.01
C PRO A 67 -5.88 -6.32 15.61
N ALA A 68 -7.05 -6.30 14.97
CA ALA A 68 -7.26 -6.84 13.63
C ALA A 68 -8.27 -5.99 12.88
N VAL A 69 -7.89 -5.57 11.70
CA VAL A 69 -8.75 -4.81 10.78
C VAL A 69 -9.86 -5.71 10.24
N SER A 70 -11.12 -5.26 10.34
CA SER A 70 -12.27 -6.02 9.84
C SER A 70 -12.23 -6.24 8.31
N PRO A 71 -12.92 -7.26 7.78
CA PRO A 71 -13.03 -7.45 6.33
C PRO A 71 -13.58 -6.22 5.59
N LYS A 72 -14.47 -5.47 6.25
CA LYS A 72 -15.06 -4.24 5.70
C LYS A 72 -14.00 -3.15 5.52
N VAL A 73 -13.12 -2.96 6.50
CA VAL A 73 -12.02 -1.99 6.42
C VAL A 73 -10.95 -2.52 5.47
N LYS A 74 -10.59 -3.81 5.53
CA LYS A 74 -9.62 -4.41 4.58
C LYS A 74 -10.02 -4.19 3.11
N ALA A 75 -11.31 -4.24 2.79
CA ALA A 75 -11.80 -3.97 1.43
C ALA A 75 -11.62 -2.51 0.99
N GLN A 76 -11.28 -1.59 1.90
CA GLN A 76 -11.02 -0.18 1.64
C GLN A 76 -9.51 0.16 1.73
N LEU A 77 -8.66 -0.84 1.93
CA LEU A 77 -7.20 -0.66 1.94
C LEU A 77 -6.62 -1.08 0.60
N GLY A 78 -5.92 -0.17 -0.05
CA GLY A 78 -5.03 -0.49 -1.16
C GLY A 78 -3.62 -0.74 -0.62
N VAL A 79 -3.09 -1.94 -0.84
CA VAL A 79 -1.79 -2.32 -0.28
C VAL A 79 -0.83 -2.72 -1.40
N VAL A 80 0.34 -2.11 -1.42
CA VAL A 80 1.44 -2.46 -2.33
C VAL A 80 2.69 -2.66 -1.49
N LEU A 81 3.14 -3.89 -1.39
CA LEU A 81 4.38 -4.26 -0.71
C LEU A 81 5.54 -4.30 -1.71
N ASP A 82 6.76 -4.30 -1.22
CA ASP A 82 8.01 -4.29 -2.02
C ASP A 82 8.02 -5.35 -3.16
N GLU A 83 7.46 -6.52 -2.89
CA GLU A 83 7.20 -7.50 -3.94
C GLU A 83 5.70 -7.51 -4.26
N ALA A 84 5.36 -7.29 -5.52
CA ALA A 84 3.97 -7.16 -5.99
C ALA A 84 3.14 -8.45 -5.83
N GLY A 85 3.28 -9.20 -4.75
CA GLY A 85 2.45 -10.27 -4.19
C GLY A 85 1.65 -11.21 -5.12
N PHE A 86 1.78 -11.06 -6.45
CA PHE A 86 1.07 -11.86 -7.43
C PHE A 86 1.97 -12.97 -7.99
N PRO A 87 1.44 -14.21 -8.16
CA PRO A 87 2.20 -15.32 -8.73
C PRO A 87 2.77 -14.99 -10.10
N ASP A 88 4.04 -15.28 -10.32
CA ASP A 88 4.78 -14.99 -11.56
C ASP A 88 4.19 -15.66 -12.81
N CYS A 89 3.47 -16.78 -12.64
CA CYS A 89 2.79 -17.49 -13.74
C CYS A 89 1.49 -16.80 -14.20
N MET A 90 0.97 -15.86 -13.44
CA MET A 90 -0.24 -15.11 -13.81
C MET A 90 0.06 -14.02 -14.84
N THR A 91 -0.98 -13.59 -15.53
CA THR A 91 -0.98 -12.37 -16.37
C THR A 91 -1.76 -11.26 -15.66
N ALA A 92 -1.54 -9.99 -16.01
CA ALA A 92 -2.29 -8.88 -15.43
C ALA A 92 -3.82 -9.06 -15.61
N ARG A 93 -4.27 -9.62 -16.74
CA ARG A 93 -5.69 -9.97 -16.95
C ARG A 93 -6.19 -11.00 -15.93
N GLN A 94 -5.38 -12.01 -15.58
CA GLN A 94 -5.75 -13.02 -14.58
C GLN A 94 -5.77 -12.43 -13.17
N VAL A 95 -4.84 -11.54 -12.85
CA VAL A 95 -4.84 -10.77 -11.60
C VAL A 95 -6.14 -10.00 -11.45
N GLY A 96 -6.57 -9.22 -12.46
CA GLY A 96 -7.83 -8.49 -12.41
C GLY A 96 -9.04 -9.40 -12.19
N LYS A 97 -9.09 -10.58 -12.85
CA LYS A 97 -10.16 -11.57 -12.62
C LYS A 97 -10.17 -12.12 -11.18
N MET A 98 -9.00 -12.39 -10.62
CA MET A 98 -8.85 -12.87 -9.24
C MET A 98 -9.31 -11.80 -8.24
N LEU A 99 -8.85 -10.55 -8.40
CA LEU A 99 -9.20 -9.45 -7.51
C LEU A 99 -10.68 -9.10 -7.56
N ARG A 100 -11.33 -9.23 -8.72
CA ARG A 100 -12.78 -9.08 -8.86
C ARG A 100 -13.58 -10.06 -7.97
N LEU A 101 -13.01 -11.22 -7.67
CA LEU A 101 -13.66 -12.19 -6.75
C LEU A 101 -13.38 -11.85 -5.29
N ALA A 102 -12.27 -11.15 -5.00
CA ALA A 102 -11.84 -10.81 -3.65
C ALA A 102 -12.45 -9.48 -3.15
N TYR A 103 -12.61 -8.50 -4.04
CA TYR A 103 -13.06 -7.15 -3.69
C TYR A 103 -14.49 -6.88 -4.18
N PRO A 104 -15.45 -6.63 -3.28
CA PRO A 104 -16.84 -6.32 -3.65
C PRO A 104 -16.96 -5.08 -4.55
N ASN A 105 -16.09 -4.07 -4.32
CA ASN A 105 -16.10 -2.79 -5.02
C ASN A 105 -15.14 -2.76 -6.23
N TRP A 106 -14.73 -3.91 -6.75
CA TRP A 106 -13.81 -4.00 -7.87
C TRP A 106 -14.34 -3.30 -9.13
N GLN A 107 -13.53 -2.42 -9.68
CA GLN A 107 -13.84 -1.60 -10.86
C GLN A 107 -12.98 -2.03 -12.06
N GLN A 108 -13.45 -3.03 -12.81
CA GLN A 108 -12.70 -3.60 -13.94
C GLN A 108 -12.30 -2.54 -14.99
N LYS A 109 -13.18 -1.57 -15.28
CA LYS A 109 -12.87 -0.50 -16.25
C LYS A 109 -11.72 0.39 -15.77
N THR A 110 -11.68 0.70 -14.49
CA THR A 110 -10.61 1.48 -13.86
C THR A 110 -9.30 0.73 -13.95
N TYR A 111 -9.31 -0.57 -13.62
CA TYR A 111 -8.15 -1.44 -13.73
C TYR A 111 -7.60 -1.50 -15.17
N ASP A 112 -8.47 -1.77 -16.16
CA ASP A 112 -8.07 -1.82 -17.57
C ASP A 112 -7.53 -0.45 -18.05
N GLY A 113 -8.10 0.65 -17.55
CA GLY A 113 -7.62 2.00 -17.80
C GLY A 113 -6.19 2.22 -17.26
N TYR A 114 -5.90 1.78 -16.04
CA TYR A 114 -4.54 1.85 -15.49
C TYR A 114 -3.56 0.95 -16.24
N LEU A 115 -3.95 -0.26 -16.64
CA LEU A 115 -3.08 -1.10 -17.46
C LEU A 115 -2.70 -0.40 -18.78
N ALA A 116 -3.66 0.27 -19.42
CA ALA A 116 -3.41 1.02 -20.64
C ALA A 116 -2.53 2.26 -20.38
N ARG A 117 -2.83 3.06 -19.34
CA ARG A 117 -2.05 4.25 -18.93
C ARG A 117 -0.58 3.90 -18.66
N PHE A 118 -0.31 2.77 -18.02
CA PHE A 118 1.04 2.32 -17.66
C PHE A 118 1.74 1.51 -18.76
N GLY A 119 1.08 1.28 -19.89
CA GLY A 119 1.61 0.46 -20.96
C GLY A 119 1.87 -1.00 -20.56
N LEU A 120 1.09 -1.54 -19.60
CA LEU A 120 1.26 -2.91 -19.12
C LEU A 120 0.58 -3.91 -20.06
N PRO A 121 1.33 -4.86 -20.66
CA PRO A 121 0.75 -5.85 -21.58
C PRO A 121 -0.11 -6.86 -20.82
N PRO A 122 -1.45 -6.86 -20.96
CA PRO A 122 -2.34 -7.59 -20.06
C PRO A 122 -2.29 -9.12 -20.19
N GLN A 123 -1.66 -9.64 -21.24
CA GLN A 123 -1.55 -11.08 -21.51
C GLN A 123 -0.16 -11.64 -21.30
N LYS A 124 0.85 -10.79 -21.04
CA LYS A 124 2.23 -11.21 -20.76
C LYS A 124 2.32 -11.77 -19.33
N PRO A 125 3.00 -12.91 -19.10
CA PRO A 125 3.22 -13.45 -17.76
C PRO A 125 4.01 -12.47 -16.89
N LEU A 126 3.68 -12.40 -15.58
CA LEU A 126 4.31 -11.47 -14.64
C LEU A 126 5.79 -11.76 -14.41
N LYS A 127 6.25 -13.00 -14.62
CA LYS A 127 7.68 -13.33 -14.61
C LYS A 127 8.51 -12.51 -15.61
N ASP A 128 7.86 -12.06 -16.69
CA ASP A 128 8.50 -11.29 -17.76
C ASP A 128 8.30 -9.76 -17.58
N TYR A 129 7.66 -9.32 -16.48
CA TYR A 129 7.55 -7.92 -16.10
C TYR A 129 8.82 -7.47 -15.39
N SER A 130 9.26 -6.23 -15.67
CA SER A 130 10.27 -5.58 -14.85
C SER A 130 9.72 -5.28 -13.45
N ARG A 131 10.61 -4.98 -12.48
CA ARG A 131 10.20 -4.56 -11.13
C ARG A 131 9.25 -3.36 -11.20
N GLY A 132 9.58 -2.34 -11.99
CA GLY A 132 8.71 -1.17 -12.19
C GLY A 132 7.34 -1.52 -12.78
N MET A 133 7.27 -2.47 -13.73
CA MET A 133 5.99 -2.95 -14.28
C MET A 133 5.18 -3.70 -13.22
N LYS A 134 5.80 -4.53 -12.38
CA LYS A 134 5.12 -5.21 -11.28
C LYS A 134 4.59 -4.21 -10.26
N MET A 135 5.37 -3.17 -9.93
CA MET A 135 4.96 -2.09 -9.04
C MET A 135 3.75 -1.31 -9.60
N LYS A 136 3.81 -0.88 -10.86
CA LYS A 136 2.68 -0.24 -11.56
C LYS A 136 1.42 -1.11 -11.56
N LEU A 137 1.57 -2.43 -11.72
CA LEU A 137 0.46 -3.38 -11.62
C LEU A 137 -0.14 -3.42 -10.21
N GLY A 138 0.70 -3.45 -9.17
CA GLY A 138 0.26 -3.40 -7.77
C GLY A 138 -0.56 -2.14 -7.49
N ILE A 139 -0.09 -0.98 -7.94
CA ILE A 139 -0.80 0.29 -7.80
C ILE A 139 -2.11 0.29 -8.60
N ALA A 140 -2.09 -0.19 -9.86
CA ALA A 140 -3.32 -0.33 -10.64
C ALA A 140 -4.36 -1.19 -9.92
N ALA A 141 -3.94 -2.29 -9.30
CA ALA A 141 -4.80 -3.15 -8.50
C ALA A 141 -5.34 -2.43 -7.27
N ALA A 142 -4.47 -1.76 -6.50
CA ALA A 142 -4.83 -1.04 -5.27
C ALA A 142 -5.81 0.10 -5.53
N LEU A 143 -5.69 0.80 -6.66
CA LEU A 143 -6.59 1.91 -7.04
C LEU A 143 -7.93 1.45 -7.67
N SER A 144 -8.09 0.15 -7.93
CA SER A 144 -9.24 -0.36 -8.69
C SER A 144 -10.37 -0.95 -7.87
N HIS A 145 -10.35 -0.77 -6.54
CA HIS A 145 -11.40 -1.31 -5.65
C HIS A 145 -11.94 -0.28 -4.63
N ASP A 146 -11.89 1.02 -4.98
CA ASP A 146 -12.37 2.12 -4.14
C ASP A 146 -11.66 2.19 -2.77
N ALA A 147 -10.34 2.03 -2.78
CA ALA A 147 -9.52 2.15 -1.59
C ALA A 147 -9.61 3.58 -1.02
N LYS A 148 -9.69 3.69 0.32
CA LYS A 148 -9.67 4.97 1.05
C LYS A 148 -8.29 5.27 1.66
N LEU A 149 -7.54 4.24 1.97
CA LEU A 149 -6.16 4.35 2.45
C LEU A 149 -5.25 3.47 1.60
N LEU A 150 -4.27 4.09 0.95
CA LEU A 150 -3.18 3.36 0.29
C LEU A 150 -2.01 3.20 1.27
N ILE A 151 -1.48 1.99 1.35
CA ILE A 151 -0.29 1.65 2.12
C ILE A 151 0.75 1.09 1.16
N LEU A 152 1.87 1.79 1.03
CA LEU A 152 2.92 1.49 0.08
C LEU A 152 4.22 1.24 0.85
N ASP A 153 4.70 -0.01 0.86
CA ASP A 153 5.94 -0.38 1.56
C ASP A 153 7.09 -0.48 0.56
N GLU A 154 8.05 0.47 0.67
CA GLU A 154 9.25 0.58 -0.18
C GLU A 154 8.92 0.60 -1.70
N ALA A 155 7.73 1.10 -2.05
CA ALA A 155 7.19 1.03 -3.41
C ALA A 155 7.99 1.86 -4.44
N THR A 156 8.78 2.84 -4.00
CA THR A 156 9.66 3.66 -4.83
C THR A 156 11.08 3.10 -4.95
N SER A 157 11.44 2.16 -4.07
CA SER A 157 12.79 1.64 -3.97
C SER A 157 13.24 0.91 -5.25
N GLY A 158 14.40 1.31 -5.78
CA GLY A 158 14.99 0.70 -6.97
C GLY A 158 14.22 0.92 -8.27
N LEU A 159 13.28 1.86 -8.29
CA LEU A 159 12.66 2.33 -9.52
C LEU A 159 13.56 3.37 -10.21
N ASP A 160 13.48 3.44 -11.53
CA ASP A 160 14.08 4.56 -12.25
C ASP A 160 13.31 5.87 -11.95
N PRO A 161 13.98 7.05 -12.08
CA PRO A 161 13.37 8.33 -11.71
C PRO A 161 12.05 8.62 -12.43
N VAL A 162 11.93 8.26 -13.70
CA VAL A 162 10.70 8.53 -14.49
C VAL A 162 9.51 7.73 -13.95
N VAL A 163 9.72 6.45 -13.64
CA VAL A 163 8.65 5.61 -13.05
C VAL A 163 8.26 6.09 -11.66
N ARG A 164 9.24 6.58 -10.88
CA ARG A 164 8.99 7.17 -9.56
C ARG A 164 8.12 8.42 -9.67
N ASP A 165 8.47 9.35 -10.55
CA ASP A 165 7.71 10.59 -10.76
C ASP A 165 6.28 10.30 -11.21
N GLU A 166 6.09 9.38 -12.18
CA GLU A 166 4.76 8.93 -12.59
C GLU A 166 3.93 8.36 -11.42
N MET A 167 4.57 7.65 -10.50
CA MET A 167 3.90 7.10 -9.33
C MET A 167 3.51 8.18 -8.33
N LEU A 168 4.39 9.14 -8.06
CA LEU A 168 4.11 10.27 -7.17
C LEU A 168 2.95 11.12 -7.72
N ASP A 169 2.92 11.40 -9.02
CA ASP A 169 1.82 12.10 -9.67
C ASP A 169 0.48 11.37 -9.45
N MET A 170 0.46 10.05 -9.55
CA MET A 170 -0.75 9.27 -9.28
C MET A 170 -1.20 9.34 -7.82
N LEU A 171 -0.26 9.33 -6.87
CA LEU A 171 -0.60 9.48 -5.46
C LEU A 171 -1.17 10.89 -5.19
N LEU A 172 -0.62 11.92 -5.83
CA LEU A 172 -1.17 13.28 -5.78
C LEU A 172 -2.56 13.37 -6.42
N GLU A 173 -2.81 12.69 -7.54
CA GLU A 173 -4.15 12.58 -8.13
C GLU A 173 -5.12 11.87 -7.16
N PHE A 174 -4.67 10.79 -6.51
CA PHE A 174 -5.50 10.01 -5.60
C PHE A 174 -5.98 10.81 -4.39
N ILE A 175 -5.13 11.66 -3.80
CA ILE A 175 -5.49 12.48 -2.63
C ILE A 175 -6.27 13.76 -2.99
N GLN A 176 -6.55 14.04 -4.28
CA GLN A 176 -7.48 15.13 -4.65
C GLN A 176 -8.89 14.90 -4.09
N ASP A 177 -9.29 13.65 -3.89
CA ASP A 177 -10.44 13.33 -3.04
C ASP A 177 -9.99 13.37 -1.57
N GLU A 178 -10.51 14.35 -0.82
CA GLU A 178 -10.20 14.54 0.60
C GLU A 178 -10.59 13.34 1.50
N GLN A 179 -11.29 12.35 0.96
CA GLN A 179 -11.63 11.11 1.65
C GLN A 179 -10.57 10.00 1.44
N HIS A 180 -9.50 10.30 0.73
CA HIS A 180 -8.40 9.38 0.50
C HIS A 180 -7.17 9.80 1.31
N ALA A 181 -6.31 8.83 1.62
CA ALA A 181 -5.03 9.07 2.27
C ALA A 181 -3.98 8.06 1.82
N VAL A 182 -2.70 8.41 1.97
CA VAL A 182 -1.57 7.56 1.60
C VAL A 182 -0.58 7.49 2.75
N LEU A 183 -0.15 6.27 3.09
CA LEU A 183 1.03 5.99 3.89
C LEU A 183 2.08 5.37 2.97
N LEU A 184 3.21 6.05 2.79
CA LEU A 184 4.33 5.60 1.97
C LEU A 184 5.55 5.36 2.85
N SER A 185 6.10 4.15 2.88
CA SER A 185 7.40 3.92 3.50
C SER A 185 8.54 4.08 2.47
N SER A 186 9.63 4.71 2.89
CA SER A 186 10.85 4.82 2.09
C SER A 186 12.09 4.91 2.98
N HIS A 187 13.24 4.50 2.44
CA HIS A 187 14.55 4.80 3.01
C HIS A 187 15.22 6.00 2.32
N ILE A 188 14.56 6.60 1.34
CA ILE A 188 15.07 7.72 0.53
C ILE A 188 14.24 8.97 0.86
N THR A 189 14.91 10.02 1.36
CA THR A 189 14.25 11.30 1.73
C THR A 189 13.71 12.08 0.53
N SER A 190 14.22 11.81 -0.67
CA SER A 190 13.76 12.46 -1.91
C SER A 190 12.49 11.86 -2.52
N ASP A 191 11.86 10.90 -1.84
CA ASP A 191 10.62 10.26 -2.27
C ASP A 191 9.36 11.01 -1.78
N LEU A 192 9.55 12.17 -1.14
CA LEU A 192 8.47 12.98 -0.56
C LEU A 192 8.47 14.41 -1.07
#